data_6455a318eb2bb0cebec1753c67885553
#
_entry.id   6455a318eb2bb0cebec1753c67885553
#
_cell.length_a   1.000
_cell.length_b   1.000
_cell.length_c   1.000
_cell.angle_alpha   90.00
_cell.angle_beta   90.00
_cell.angle_gamma   90.00
#
_symmetry.space_group_name_H-M   'P 1'
#
loop_
_entity.id
_entity.type
_entity.pdbx_description
1 polymer ?
#
loop_
_entity_poly.entity_id
_entity_poly.type
_entity_poly.pdbx_seq_one_letter_code
_entity_poly.pdbx_strand_id
1 'polypeptide(L)'
;LLGAALYGMKDYGEAIRSLNQLQTEFPESDLVDRGKLILARIHAAMGNIDLALPLLTQVRTTALDDATKREAQQLTAEAFAQKRDYVRAIHTLLEGMAGSTDTQMAETREQIRQFINEKLDKKGLTRVRDAYLRSYPGDLASLRLIDYYIVRGEDHLAERETRHFLAAFPAHPSVPKASESLELIKSRLKANQYFIAAVLPLSGHLSAFANDVLEGIQLAVERSHEQPGTPSVGL
;
A
#
# COMPACT_ATOMS: atom_id res chain seq x y z
N LEU A 1 23.52 -19.25 -25.31
CA LEU A 1 24.25 -18.04 -25.73
C LEU A 1 23.55 -17.30 -26.87
N LEU A 2 23.09 -18.00 -27.96
CA LEU A 2 22.43 -17.36 -29.12
C LEU A 2 21.21 -16.56 -28.74
N GLY A 3 20.26 -17.15 -27.99
CA GLY A 3 19.04 -16.45 -27.57
C GLY A 3 19.29 -15.19 -26.73
N ALA A 4 20.34 -15.17 -25.91
CA ALA A 4 20.75 -13.99 -25.15
C ALA A 4 21.33 -12.89 -26.04
N ALA A 5 22.15 -13.27 -27.05
CA ALA A 5 22.70 -12.33 -28.03
C ALA A 5 21.57 -11.68 -28.87
N LEU A 6 20.65 -12.50 -29.36
CA LEU A 6 19.46 -12.03 -30.11
C LEU A 6 18.57 -11.10 -29.28
N TYR A 7 18.39 -11.39 -27.99
CA TYR A 7 17.70 -10.47 -27.07
C TYR A 7 18.44 -9.12 -26.99
N GLY A 8 19.76 -9.13 -26.86
CA GLY A 8 20.56 -7.90 -26.86
C GLY A 8 20.44 -7.08 -28.14
N MET A 9 20.26 -7.76 -29.28
CA MET A 9 19.98 -7.14 -30.59
C MET A 9 18.52 -6.72 -30.78
N LYS A 10 17.65 -7.01 -29.82
CA LYS A 10 16.18 -6.80 -29.87
C LYS A 10 15.47 -7.61 -30.97
N ASP A 11 16.12 -8.64 -31.48
CA ASP A 11 15.48 -9.62 -32.36
C ASP A 11 14.70 -10.63 -31.51
N TYR A 12 13.56 -10.18 -31.01
CA TYR A 12 12.74 -10.96 -30.08
C TYR A 12 12.16 -12.23 -30.73
N GLY A 13 11.87 -12.19 -32.04
CA GLY A 13 11.33 -13.33 -32.75
C GLY A 13 12.30 -14.52 -32.80
N GLU A 14 13.52 -14.28 -33.23
CA GLU A 14 14.57 -15.31 -33.29
C GLU A 14 15.02 -15.71 -31.86
N ALA A 15 15.09 -14.76 -30.93
CA ALA A 15 15.41 -15.05 -29.54
C ALA A 15 14.42 -16.04 -28.92
N ILE A 16 13.12 -15.82 -29.09
CA ILE A 16 12.05 -16.72 -28.58
C ILE A 16 12.21 -18.12 -29.21
N ARG A 17 12.43 -18.21 -30.52
CA ARG A 17 12.62 -19.51 -31.19
C ARG A 17 13.81 -20.27 -30.63
N SER A 18 14.97 -19.63 -30.53
CA SER A 18 16.21 -20.24 -30.03
C SER A 18 16.06 -20.66 -28.53
N LEU A 19 15.37 -19.86 -27.71
CA LEU A 19 15.20 -20.18 -26.29
C LEU A 19 14.16 -21.28 -26.07
N ASN A 20 13.11 -21.37 -26.89
CA ASN A 20 12.16 -22.47 -26.85
C ASN A 20 12.82 -23.79 -27.34
N GLN A 21 13.67 -23.72 -28.35
CA GLN A 21 14.45 -24.88 -28.81
C GLN A 21 15.35 -25.43 -27.69
N LEU A 22 16.03 -24.55 -26.92
CA LEU A 22 16.80 -24.95 -25.75
C LEU A 22 15.95 -25.75 -24.74
N GLN A 23 14.74 -25.27 -24.43
CA GLN A 23 13.85 -25.95 -23.47
C GLN A 23 13.37 -27.32 -23.99
N THR A 24 13.16 -27.44 -25.30
CA THR A 24 12.64 -28.67 -25.93
C THR A 24 13.72 -29.71 -26.12
N GLU A 25 14.88 -29.29 -26.60
CA GLU A 25 15.96 -30.23 -26.94
C GLU A 25 16.88 -30.58 -25.75
N PHE A 26 16.99 -29.64 -24.79
CA PHE A 26 17.87 -29.77 -23.64
C PHE A 26 17.16 -29.44 -22.32
N PRO A 27 16.05 -30.13 -21.96
CA PRO A 27 15.24 -29.79 -20.79
C PRO A 27 15.99 -29.89 -19.46
N GLU A 28 17.00 -30.73 -19.37
CA GLU A 28 17.83 -30.96 -18.17
C GLU A 28 19.04 -30.01 -18.10
N SER A 29 19.19 -29.08 -19.04
CA SER A 29 20.31 -28.16 -19.04
C SER A 29 20.17 -27.07 -17.97
N ASP A 30 21.26 -26.79 -17.25
CA ASP A 30 21.40 -25.68 -16.30
C ASP A 30 21.07 -24.30 -16.91
N LEU A 31 21.05 -24.22 -18.25
CA LEU A 31 20.77 -23.00 -18.98
C LEU A 31 19.27 -22.76 -19.18
N VAL A 32 18.43 -23.75 -18.90
CA VAL A 32 16.97 -23.65 -19.13
C VAL A 32 16.35 -22.53 -18.29
N ASP A 33 16.66 -22.42 -17.01
CA ASP A 33 16.11 -21.39 -16.15
C ASP A 33 16.60 -19.98 -16.56
N ARG A 34 17.85 -19.85 -16.98
CA ARG A 34 18.35 -18.61 -17.59
C ARG A 34 17.64 -18.28 -18.91
N GLY A 35 17.34 -19.30 -19.71
CA GLY A 35 16.54 -19.16 -20.92
C GLY A 35 15.14 -18.65 -20.64
N LYS A 36 14.47 -19.19 -19.61
CA LYS A 36 13.15 -18.73 -19.16
C LYS A 36 13.18 -17.29 -18.65
N LEU A 37 14.24 -16.87 -17.93
CA LEU A 37 14.39 -15.46 -17.53
C LEU A 37 14.44 -14.51 -18.73
N ILE A 38 15.22 -14.86 -19.76
CA ILE A 38 15.31 -14.05 -20.98
C ILE A 38 13.97 -14.03 -21.72
N LEU A 39 13.27 -15.16 -21.84
CA LEU A 39 11.93 -15.23 -22.41
C LEU A 39 10.95 -14.32 -21.65
N ALA A 40 10.99 -14.37 -20.32
CA ALA A 40 10.15 -13.50 -19.49
C ALA A 40 10.45 -12.01 -19.72
N ARG A 41 11.72 -11.64 -19.83
CA ARG A 41 12.14 -10.26 -20.17
C ARG A 41 11.64 -9.84 -21.56
N ILE A 42 11.74 -10.74 -22.56
CA ILE A 42 11.20 -10.47 -23.89
C ILE A 42 9.70 -10.24 -23.85
N HIS A 43 8.96 -11.15 -23.19
CA HIS A 43 7.52 -11.01 -23.05
C HIS A 43 7.12 -9.71 -22.32
N ALA A 44 7.84 -9.36 -21.26
CA ALA A 44 7.63 -8.10 -20.55
C ALA A 44 7.90 -6.88 -21.43
N ALA A 45 8.99 -6.89 -22.21
CA ALA A 45 9.32 -5.82 -23.15
C ALA A 45 8.30 -5.66 -24.28
N MET A 46 7.64 -6.75 -24.67
CA MET A 46 6.54 -6.75 -25.65
C MET A 46 5.19 -6.40 -25.02
N GLY A 47 5.11 -6.14 -23.72
CA GLY A 47 3.86 -5.88 -22.98
C GLY A 47 3.04 -7.14 -22.65
N ASN A 48 3.55 -8.32 -22.94
CA ASN A 48 2.89 -9.62 -22.72
C ASN A 48 3.16 -10.13 -21.29
N ILE A 49 2.79 -9.35 -20.28
CA ILE A 49 3.11 -9.63 -18.86
C ILE A 49 2.50 -10.96 -18.40
N ASP A 50 1.34 -11.32 -18.92
CA ASP A 50 0.66 -12.58 -18.57
C ASP A 50 1.42 -13.82 -19.07
N LEU A 51 2.27 -13.69 -20.06
CA LEU A 51 3.18 -14.75 -20.50
C LEU A 51 4.51 -14.74 -19.71
N ALA A 52 4.97 -13.59 -19.25
CA ALA A 52 6.18 -13.47 -18.46
C ALA A 52 6.02 -14.06 -17.05
N LEU A 53 4.92 -13.79 -16.35
CA LEU A 53 4.71 -14.20 -14.97
C LEU A 53 4.80 -15.71 -14.72
N PRO A 54 4.19 -16.60 -15.53
CA PRO A 54 4.35 -18.05 -15.36
C PRO A 54 5.79 -18.52 -15.50
N LEU A 55 6.56 -17.98 -16.45
CA LEU A 55 7.97 -18.32 -16.62
C LEU A 55 8.79 -17.93 -15.40
N LEU A 56 8.57 -16.73 -14.86
CA LEU A 56 9.24 -16.24 -13.65
C LEU A 56 8.89 -17.10 -12.43
N THR A 57 7.62 -17.50 -12.31
CA THR A 57 7.17 -18.39 -11.23
C THR A 57 7.88 -19.74 -11.31
N GLN A 58 8.01 -20.32 -12.51
CA GLN A 58 8.77 -21.56 -12.69
C GLN A 58 10.21 -21.41 -12.25
N VAL A 59 10.92 -20.37 -12.73
CA VAL A 59 12.33 -20.15 -12.36
C VAL A 59 12.50 -20.00 -10.85
N ARG A 60 11.60 -19.27 -10.17
CA ARG A 60 11.64 -19.11 -8.71
C ARG A 60 11.55 -20.45 -7.96
N THR A 61 10.87 -21.45 -8.54
CA THR A 61 10.71 -22.79 -7.94
C THR A 61 11.77 -23.78 -8.37
N THR A 62 12.26 -23.70 -9.61
CA THR A 62 13.17 -24.71 -10.19
C THR A 62 14.64 -24.33 -10.14
N ALA A 63 14.98 -23.04 -10.18
CA ALA A 63 16.38 -22.62 -10.20
C ALA A 63 17.15 -23.14 -8.98
N LEU A 64 18.34 -23.64 -9.21
CA LEU A 64 19.19 -24.20 -8.17
C LEU A 64 19.98 -23.11 -7.42
N ASP A 65 20.37 -22.06 -8.14
CA ASP A 65 21.16 -20.97 -7.56
C ASP A 65 20.30 -19.79 -7.10
N ASP A 66 20.68 -19.21 -5.97
CA ASP A 66 19.95 -18.10 -5.35
C ASP A 66 20.03 -16.80 -6.16
N ALA A 67 21.05 -16.62 -7.00
CA ALA A 67 21.18 -15.44 -7.84
C ALA A 67 20.08 -15.44 -8.92
N THR A 68 19.88 -16.57 -9.59
CA THR A 68 18.80 -16.75 -10.58
C THR A 68 17.42 -16.62 -9.95
N LYS A 69 17.21 -17.16 -8.74
CA LYS A 69 15.95 -16.96 -7.99
C LYS A 69 15.67 -15.49 -7.68
N ARG A 70 16.66 -14.76 -7.16
CA ARG A 70 16.53 -13.32 -6.87
C ARG A 70 16.24 -12.50 -8.12
N GLU A 71 16.93 -12.82 -9.23
CA GLU A 71 16.68 -12.17 -10.52
C GLU A 71 15.23 -12.41 -10.99
N ALA A 72 14.74 -13.65 -10.91
CA ALA A 72 13.36 -13.98 -11.23
C ALA A 72 12.36 -13.22 -10.33
N GLN A 73 12.71 -13.06 -9.06
CA GLN A 73 11.88 -12.34 -8.09
C GLN A 73 11.82 -10.85 -8.41
N GLN A 74 12.95 -10.22 -8.70
CA GLN A 74 13.01 -8.83 -9.14
C GLN A 74 12.18 -8.60 -10.40
N LEU A 75 12.35 -9.45 -11.42
CA LEU A 75 11.58 -9.38 -12.66
C LEU A 75 10.07 -9.60 -12.42
N THR A 76 9.70 -10.46 -11.46
CA THR A 76 8.31 -10.65 -11.07
C THR A 76 7.71 -9.37 -10.47
N ALA A 77 8.45 -8.69 -9.60
CA ALA A 77 8.02 -7.42 -9.03
C ALA A 77 7.87 -6.33 -10.10
N GLU A 78 8.81 -6.25 -11.03
CA GLU A 78 8.74 -5.33 -12.17
C GLU A 78 7.52 -5.64 -13.06
N ALA A 79 7.23 -6.92 -13.33
CA ALA A 79 6.07 -7.36 -14.08
C ALA A 79 4.75 -6.95 -13.41
N PHE A 80 4.64 -7.11 -12.08
CA PHE A 80 3.49 -6.60 -11.34
C PHE A 80 3.40 -5.07 -11.37
N ALA A 81 4.52 -4.36 -11.27
CA ALA A 81 4.54 -2.90 -11.36
C ALA A 81 4.09 -2.40 -12.74
N GLN A 82 4.47 -3.08 -13.83
CA GLN A 82 3.97 -2.78 -15.18
C GLN A 82 2.45 -2.97 -15.29
N LYS A 83 1.88 -3.95 -14.58
CA LYS A 83 0.42 -4.13 -14.45
C LYS A 83 -0.23 -3.14 -13.47
N ARG A 84 0.53 -2.21 -12.89
CA ARG A 84 0.12 -1.29 -11.82
C ARG A 84 -0.38 -2.00 -10.56
N ASP A 85 -0.02 -3.26 -10.37
CA ASP A 85 -0.30 -4.00 -9.15
C ASP A 85 0.86 -3.85 -8.15
N TYR A 86 0.98 -2.63 -7.64
CA TYR A 86 2.08 -2.28 -6.74
C TYR A 86 2.03 -3.00 -5.40
N VAL A 87 0.85 -3.46 -4.97
CA VAL A 87 0.72 -4.26 -3.74
C VAL A 87 1.41 -5.61 -3.90
N ARG A 88 1.16 -6.32 -5.00
CA ARG A 88 1.88 -7.58 -5.30
C ARG A 88 3.36 -7.35 -5.59
N ALA A 89 3.71 -6.25 -6.25
CA ALA A 89 5.10 -5.89 -6.46
C ALA A 89 5.86 -5.72 -5.14
N ILE A 90 5.29 -4.99 -4.17
CA ILE A 90 5.86 -4.82 -2.83
C ILE A 90 6.01 -6.16 -2.10
N HIS A 91 4.98 -7.00 -2.13
CA HIS A 91 5.05 -8.33 -1.51
C HIS A 91 6.19 -9.18 -2.11
N THR A 92 6.29 -9.20 -3.43
CA THR A 92 7.37 -9.93 -4.15
C THR A 92 8.76 -9.40 -3.80
N LEU A 93 8.93 -8.08 -3.71
CA LEU A 93 10.20 -7.46 -3.31
C LEU A 93 10.60 -7.86 -1.89
N LEU A 94 9.65 -7.87 -0.96
CA LEU A 94 9.91 -8.27 0.43
C LEU A 94 10.33 -9.74 0.55
N GLU A 95 9.68 -10.64 -0.19
CA GLU A 95 10.09 -12.05 -0.24
C GLU A 95 11.55 -12.20 -0.74
N GLY A 96 11.97 -11.34 -1.68
CA GLY A 96 13.33 -11.35 -2.26
C GLY A 96 14.42 -10.79 -1.35
N MET A 97 14.06 -10.13 -0.25
CA MET A 97 15.06 -9.54 0.66
C MET A 97 15.83 -10.59 1.48
N ALA A 98 15.28 -11.79 1.63
CA ALA A 98 15.95 -12.86 2.37
C ALA A 98 17.25 -13.25 1.66
N GLY A 99 18.40 -13.20 2.36
CA GLY A 99 19.72 -13.52 1.81
C GLY A 99 20.30 -12.45 0.86
N SER A 100 19.72 -11.27 0.79
CA SER A 100 20.27 -10.12 0.05
C SER A 100 21.39 -9.43 0.84
N THR A 101 22.30 -8.78 0.14
CA THR A 101 23.32 -7.90 0.75
C THR A 101 22.67 -6.63 1.28
N ASP A 102 23.36 -5.91 2.18
CA ASP A 102 22.86 -4.64 2.73
C ASP A 102 22.56 -3.60 1.64
N THR A 103 23.38 -3.55 0.59
CA THR A 103 23.17 -2.66 -0.55
C THR A 103 21.88 -3.03 -1.30
N GLN A 104 21.69 -4.31 -1.62
CA GLN A 104 20.48 -4.79 -2.28
C GLN A 104 19.23 -4.57 -1.44
N MET A 105 19.33 -4.77 -0.12
CA MET A 105 18.22 -4.47 0.80
C MET A 105 17.88 -2.98 0.82
N ALA A 106 18.88 -2.09 0.79
CA ALA A 106 18.66 -0.65 0.74
C ALA A 106 17.97 -0.22 -0.56
N GLU A 107 18.42 -0.72 -1.71
CA GLU A 107 17.80 -0.47 -3.02
C GLU A 107 16.34 -0.96 -3.06
N THR A 108 16.09 -2.18 -2.57
CA THR A 108 14.74 -2.75 -2.51
C THR A 108 13.82 -1.93 -1.59
N ARG A 109 14.31 -1.50 -0.43
CA ARG A 109 13.54 -0.62 0.48
C ARG A 109 13.21 0.71 -0.17
N GLU A 110 14.14 1.29 -0.92
CA GLU A 110 13.89 2.54 -1.62
C GLU A 110 12.82 2.37 -2.71
N GLN A 111 12.86 1.28 -3.47
CA GLN A 111 11.84 0.97 -4.47
C GLN A 111 10.45 0.78 -3.83
N ILE A 112 10.37 0.06 -2.70
CA ILE A 112 9.13 -0.10 -1.94
C ILE A 112 8.62 1.26 -1.45
N ARG A 113 9.49 2.11 -0.93
CA ARG A 113 9.15 3.48 -0.49
C ARG A 113 8.56 4.30 -1.63
N GLN A 114 9.17 4.24 -2.81
CA GLN A 114 8.64 4.93 -4.00
C GLN A 114 7.25 4.42 -4.38
N PHE A 115 7.02 3.11 -4.37
CA PHE A 115 5.69 2.57 -4.65
C PHE A 115 4.64 3.06 -3.64
N ILE A 116 4.96 3.07 -2.35
CA ILE A 116 4.06 3.53 -1.29
C ILE A 116 3.76 5.03 -1.43
N ASN A 117 4.77 5.85 -1.69
CA ASN A 117 4.62 7.30 -1.70
C ASN A 117 3.97 7.84 -2.98
N GLU A 118 4.26 7.21 -4.15
CA GLU A 118 3.94 7.79 -5.44
C GLU A 118 2.90 7.00 -6.25
N LYS A 119 2.76 5.71 -6.01
CA LYS A 119 1.99 4.81 -6.88
C LYS A 119 0.73 4.25 -6.23
N LEU A 120 0.73 4.06 -4.91
CA LEU A 120 -0.42 3.50 -4.22
C LEU A 120 -1.49 4.55 -3.96
N ASP A 121 -2.73 4.18 -4.26
CA ASP A 121 -3.93 4.88 -3.80
C ASP A 121 -4.29 4.48 -2.35
N LYS A 122 -5.31 5.12 -1.78
CA LYS A 122 -5.83 4.81 -0.44
C LYS A 122 -6.07 3.31 -0.24
N LYS A 123 -6.67 2.64 -1.23
CA LYS A 123 -6.99 1.20 -1.15
C LYS A 123 -5.73 0.34 -1.12
N GLY A 124 -4.74 0.67 -1.93
CA GLY A 124 -3.44 0.02 -1.95
C GLY A 124 -2.69 0.22 -0.64
N LEU A 125 -2.63 1.45 -0.12
CA LEU A 125 -2.04 1.77 1.17
C LEU A 125 -2.69 0.98 2.31
N THR A 126 -4.02 0.92 2.35
CA THR A 126 -4.76 0.14 3.35
C THR A 126 -4.39 -1.35 3.28
N ARG A 127 -4.30 -1.92 2.08
CA ARG A 127 -3.90 -3.33 1.90
C ARG A 127 -2.49 -3.61 2.41
N VAL A 128 -1.53 -2.73 2.11
CA VAL A 128 -0.15 -2.88 2.59
C VAL A 128 -0.10 -2.75 4.11
N ARG A 129 -0.75 -1.74 4.70
CA ARG A 129 -0.84 -1.57 6.16
C ARG A 129 -1.41 -2.83 6.82
N ASP A 130 -2.52 -3.36 6.31
CA ASP A 130 -3.22 -4.51 6.90
C ASP A 130 -2.43 -5.81 6.77
N ALA A 131 -1.68 -5.98 5.66
CA ALA A 131 -0.80 -7.12 5.46
C ALA A 131 0.43 -7.10 6.38
N TYR A 132 0.88 -5.91 6.79
CA TYR A 132 2.12 -5.71 7.56
C TYR A 132 1.88 -4.87 8.83
N LEU A 133 0.87 -5.22 9.63
CA LEU A 133 0.33 -4.47 10.76
C LEU A 133 1.36 -3.98 11.79
N ARG A 134 2.45 -4.71 12.02
CA ARG A 134 3.50 -4.40 13.01
C ARG A 134 4.91 -4.56 12.46
N SER A 135 5.06 -4.53 11.17
CA SER A 135 6.34 -4.71 10.48
C SER A 135 6.45 -3.81 9.27
N TYR A 136 7.67 -3.64 8.79
CA TYR A 136 7.93 -2.99 7.51
C TYR A 136 7.27 -3.78 6.36
N PRO A 137 6.62 -3.12 5.39
CA PRO A 137 6.48 -1.68 5.19
C PRO A 137 5.12 -1.12 5.66
N GLY A 138 4.44 -1.78 6.59
CA GLY A 138 3.17 -1.32 7.15
C GLY A 138 3.28 0.01 7.88
N ASP A 139 4.43 0.27 8.51
CA ASP A 139 4.80 1.56 9.08
C ASP A 139 4.75 2.70 8.06
N LEU A 140 5.37 2.50 6.88
CA LEU A 140 5.36 3.49 5.80
C LEU A 140 3.95 3.71 5.23
N ALA A 141 3.19 2.62 5.07
CA ALA A 141 1.82 2.71 4.57
C ALA A 141 0.90 3.45 5.54
N SER A 142 1.03 3.20 6.86
CA SER A 142 0.30 3.93 7.91
C SER A 142 0.65 5.42 7.91
N LEU A 143 1.93 5.78 7.86
CA LEU A 143 2.36 7.18 7.80
C LEU A 143 1.80 7.88 6.56
N ARG A 144 1.82 7.21 5.41
CA ARG A 144 1.27 7.78 4.17
C ARG A 144 -0.26 7.92 4.22
N LEU A 145 -0.98 7.01 4.91
CA LEU A 145 -2.42 7.12 5.15
C LEU A 145 -2.76 8.28 6.08
N ILE A 146 -1.95 8.51 7.13
CA ILE A 146 -2.11 9.67 8.02
C ILE A 146 -2.00 10.96 7.21
N ASP A 147 -0.93 11.12 6.40
CA ASP A 147 -0.76 12.29 5.53
C ASP A 147 -1.94 12.45 4.56
N TYR A 148 -2.38 11.35 3.95
CA TYR A 148 -3.52 11.34 3.03
C TYR A 148 -4.79 11.90 3.69
N TYR A 149 -5.12 11.45 4.91
CA TYR A 149 -6.30 11.90 5.64
C TYR A 149 -6.18 13.34 6.11
N ILE A 150 -4.99 13.76 6.58
CA ILE A 150 -4.73 15.15 7.01
C ILE A 150 -4.93 16.13 5.86
N VAL A 151 -4.36 15.84 4.69
CA VAL A 151 -4.46 16.72 3.50
C VAL A 151 -5.92 16.86 3.03
N ARG A 152 -6.75 15.84 3.24
CA ARG A 152 -8.17 15.87 2.85
C ARG A 152 -9.10 16.43 3.92
N GLY A 153 -8.58 16.76 5.11
CA GLY A 153 -9.41 17.21 6.23
C GLY A 153 -10.27 16.09 6.83
N GLU A 154 -9.93 14.82 6.57
CA GLU A 154 -10.62 13.65 7.12
C GLU A 154 -10.13 13.38 8.55
N ASP A 155 -10.29 14.38 9.46
CA ASP A 155 -9.59 14.42 10.76
C ASP A 155 -9.90 13.21 11.67
N HIS A 156 -11.13 12.68 11.69
CA HIS A 156 -11.46 11.47 12.45
C HIS A 156 -10.71 10.24 11.95
N LEU A 157 -10.51 10.11 10.61
CA LEU A 157 -9.75 9.01 10.03
C LEU A 157 -8.25 9.20 10.30
N ALA A 158 -7.76 10.44 10.22
CA ALA A 158 -6.38 10.78 10.55
C ALA A 158 -6.07 10.47 12.03
N GLU A 159 -6.95 10.83 12.96
CA GLU A 159 -6.81 10.52 14.38
C GLU A 159 -6.71 9.01 14.61
N ARG A 160 -7.65 8.25 14.06
CA ARG A 160 -7.69 6.80 14.21
C ARG A 160 -6.44 6.13 13.66
N GLU A 161 -6.01 6.51 12.47
CA GLU A 161 -4.81 5.95 11.84
C GLU A 161 -3.55 6.33 12.60
N THR A 162 -3.45 7.56 13.10
CA THR A 162 -2.31 8.00 13.91
C THR A 162 -2.22 7.21 15.23
N ARG A 163 -3.34 7.02 15.93
CA ARG A 163 -3.37 6.18 17.15
C ARG A 163 -2.98 4.74 16.86
N HIS A 164 -3.45 4.19 15.72
CA HIS A 164 -3.08 2.85 15.29
C HIS A 164 -1.57 2.74 15.04
N PHE A 165 -0.99 3.72 14.30
CA PHE A 165 0.46 3.77 14.06
C PHE A 165 1.27 3.82 15.36
N LEU A 166 0.92 4.71 16.29
CA LEU A 166 1.62 4.86 17.57
C LEU A 166 1.55 3.58 18.42
N ALA A 167 0.44 2.86 18.38
CA ALA A 167 0.29 1.60 19.10
C ALA A 167 1.05 0.44 18.43
N ALA A 168 1.08 0.40 17.09
CA ALA A 168 1.73 -0.67 16.33
C ALA A 168 3.26 -0.53 16.28
N PHE A 169 3.77 0.72 16.27
CA PHE A 169 5.18 1.04 16.06
C PHE A 169 5.75 1.99 17.14
N PRO A 170 5.71 1.64 18.43
CA PRO A 170 6.06 2.56 19.54
C PRO A 170 7.54 3.02 19.54
N ALA A 171 8.43 2.26 18.91
CA ALA A 171 9.85 2.60 18.79
C ALA A 171 10.24 3.22 17.44
N HIS A 172 9.26 3.55 16.57
CA HIS A 172 9.56 4.08 15.25
C HIS A 172 10.07 5.53 15.33
N PRO A 173 11.07 5.93 14.52
CA PRO A 173 11.63 7.29 14.52
C PRO A 173 10.60 8.41 14.31
N SER A 174 9.49 8.13 13.65
CA SER A 174 8.42 9.09 13.39
C SER A 174 7.41 9.24 14.53
N VAL A 175 7.55 8.51 15.65
CA VAL A 175 6.64 8.62 16.81
C VAL A 175 6.50 10.05 17.35
N PRO A 176 7.57 10.84 17.54
CA PRO A 176 7.43 12.22 18.02
C PRO A 176 6.56 13.07 17.06
N LYS A 177 6.85 12.99 15.76
CA LYS A 177 6.09 13.72 14.72
C LYS A 177 4.63 13.27 14.64
N ALA A 178 4.37 11.97 14.73
CA ALA A 178 3.01 11.43 14.70
C ALA A 178 2.22 11.86 15.96
N SER A 179 2.86 11.93 17.13
CA SER A 179 2.24 12.41 18.36
C SER A 179 1.89 13.91 18.28
N GLU A 180 2.76 14.73 17.73
CA GLU A 180 2.50 16.15 17.47
C GLU A 180 1.31 16.30 16.49
N SER A 181 1.32 15.56 15.41
CA SER A 181 0.21 15.54 14.44
C SER A 181 -1.11 15.14 15.11
N LEU A 182 -1.09 14.17 16.02
CA LEU A 182 -2.27 13.75 16.77
C LEU A 182 -2.87 14.88 17.59
N GLU A 183 -2.04 15.67 18.30
CA GLU A 183 -2.53 16.80 19.08
C GLU A 183 -3.09 17.92 18.21
N LEU A 184 -2.49 18.18 17.03
CA LEU A 184 -3.04 19.12 16.06
C LEU A 184 -4.40 18.65 15.51
N ILE A 185 -4.52 17.35 15.18
CA ILE A 185 -5.79 16.77 14.70
C ILE A 185 -6.87 16.90 15.77
N LYS A 186 -6.55 16.55 17.02
CA LYS A 186 -7.48 16.70 18.16
C LYS A 186 -7.93 18.16 18.37
N SER A 187 -7.02 19.12 18.24
CA SER A 187 -7.38 20.55 18.34
C SER A 187 -8.34 20.97 17.25
N ARG A 188 -8.13 20.50 15.99
CA ARG A 188 -9.06 20.76 14.88
C ARG A 188 -10.43 20.11 15.10
N LEU A 189 -10.46 18.87 15.57
CA LEU A 189 -11.70 18.17 15.89
C LEU A 189 -12.50 18.89 16.98
N LYS A 190 -11.81 19.44 17.99
CA LYS A 190 -12.46 20.26 19.04
C LYS A 190 -12.97 21.59 18.47
N ALA A 191 -12.22 22.23 17.58
CA ALA A 191 -12.61 23.50 16.96
C ALA A 191 -13.78 23.32 15.98
N ASN A 192 -13.92 22.15 15.37
CA ASN A 192 -15.00 21.78 14.44
C ASN A 192 -16.21 21.15 15.15
N GLN A 193 -16.44 21.45 16.43
CA GLN A 193 -17.68 21.10 17.09
C GLN A 193 -18.81 21.91 16.44
N TYR A 194 -19.78 21.21 15.89
CA TYR A 194 -20.97 21.85 15.36
C TYR A 194 -21.87 22.28 16.54
N PHE A 195 -22.25 23.56 16.60
CA PHE A 195 -23.21 24.07 17.55
C PHE A 195 -24.54 24.28 16.84
N ILE A 196 -25.63 23.79 17.43
CA ILE A 196 -26.97 24.09 17.04
C ILE A 196 -27.47 25.18 17.98
N ALA A 197 -27.77 26.38 17.45
CA ALA A 197 -28.40 27.43 18.21
C ALA A 197 -29.91 27.36 18.02
N ALA A 198 -30.66 27.17 19.09
CA ALA A 198 -32.11 27.20 19.09
C ALA A 198 -32.57 28.51 19.72
N VAL A 199 -33.38 29.32 18.99
CA VAL A 199 -34.01 30.54 19.53
C VAL A 199 -35.44 30.16 19.85
N LEU A 200 -35.74 30.04 21.14
CA LEU A 200 -37.04 29.57 21.66
C LEU A 200 -37.64 30.61 22.61
N PRO A 201 -38.93 30.86 22.57
CA PRO A 201 -39.63 31.76 23.51
C PRO A 201 -39.81 31.07 24.87
N LEU A 202 -38.77 31.05 25.71
CA LEU A 202 -38.78 30.39 27.02
C LEU A 202 -39.61 31.11 28.08
N SER A 203 -40.27 32.22 27.71
CA SER A 203 -41.19 32.97 28.58
C SER A 203 -42.48 33.36 27.85
N GLY A 204 -43.54 33.66 28.58
CA GLY A 204 -44.85 34.00 28.03
C GLY A 204 -45.71 32.78 27.69
N HIS A 205 -46.75 32.98 26.90
CA HIS A 205 -47.79 31.97 26.65
C HIS A 205 -47.29 30.75 25.80
N LEU A 206 -46.15 30.86 25.14
CA LEU A 206 -45.55 29.77 24.36
C LEU A 206 -44.43 29.02 25.10
N SER A 207 -44.16 29.37 26.36
CA SER A 207 -43.04 28.81 27.12
C SER A 207 -43.13 27.29 27.31
N ALA A 208 -44.32 26.74 27.53
CA ALA A 208 -44.50 25.29 27.68
C ALA A 208 -44.11 24.55 26.41
N PHE A 209 -44.61 25.02 25.25
CA PHE A 209 -44.24 24.43 23.95
C PHE A 209 -42.73 24.58 23.64
N ALA A 210 -42.15 25.73 23.97
CA ALA A 210 -40.74 25.97 23.77
C ALA A 210 -39.83 25.05 24.62
N ASN A 211 -40.23 24.72 25.84
CA ASN A 211 -39.54 23.78 26.72
C ASN A 211 -39.61 22.34 26.18
N ASP A 212 -40.77 21.90 25.67
CA ASP A 212 -40.91 20.57 25.05
C ASP A 212 -40.00 20.44 23.82
N VAL A 213 -39.91 21.50 23.00
CA VAL A 213 -38.98 21.55 21.85
C VAL A 213 -37.54 21.51 22.31
N LEU A 214 -37.16 22.22 23.36
CA LEU A 214 -35.81 22.24 23.91
C LEU A 214 -35.40 20.84 24.42
N GLU A 215 -36.30 20.16 25.17
CA GLU A 215 -36.05 18.77 25.61
C GLU A 215 -35.84 17.81 24.41
N GLY A 216 -36.64 17.94 23.36
CA GLY A 216 -36.50 17.17 22.15
C GLY A 216 -35.16 17.38 21.46
N ILE A 217 -34.68 18.63 21.39
CA ILE A 217 -33.36 18.97 20.82
C ILE A 217 -32.25 18.39 21.70
N GLN A 218 -32.33 18.55 23.02
CA GLN A 218 -31.33 18.00 23.95
C GLN A 218 -31.21 16.48 23.82
N LEU A 219 -32.33 15.78 23.77
CA LEU A 219 -32.35 14.32 23.58
C LEU A 219 -31.77 13.90 22.23
N ALA A 220 -32.02 14.65 21.17
CA ALA A 220 -31.44 14.38 19.84
C ALA A 220 -29.92 14.58 19.83
N VAL A 221 -29.42 15.61 20.51
CA VAL A 221 -27.99 15.88 20.67
C VAL A 221 -27.31 14.75 21.48
N GLU A 222 -27.90 14.36 22.61
CA GLU A 222 -27.37 13.24 23.42
C GLU A 222 -27.29 11.94 22.61
N ARG A 223 -28.35 11.57 21.90
CA ARG A 223 -28.34 10.39 21.03
C ARG A 223 -27.31 10.45 19.89
N SER A 224 -27.02 11.65 19.38
CA SER A 224 -25.99 11.83 18.35
C SER A 224 -24.59 11.50 18.87
N HIS A 225 -24.32 11.73 20.16
CA HIS A 225 -23.05 11.41 20.80
C HIS A 225 -22.83 9.90 21.02
N GLU A 226 -23.91 9.11 21.08
CA GLU A 226 -23.84 7.66 21.26
C GLU A 226 -23.54 6.90 19.97
N GLN A 227 -23.68 7.54 18.81
CA GLN A 227 -23.42 6.90 17.51
C GLN A 227 -21.94 6.99 17.12
N PRO A 228 -21.24 5.87 16.92
CA PRO A 228 -19.85 5.88 16.49
C PRO A 228 -19.68 6.55 15.13
N GLY A 229 -18.84 7.60 15.06
CA GLY A 229 -18.50 8.28 13.82
C GLY A 229 -19.33 9.51 13.48
N THR A 230 -20.28 9.90 14.33
CA THR A 230 -20.95 11.20 14.19
C THR A 230 -20.09 12.33 14.79
N PRO A 231 -20.06 13.54 14.17
CA PRO A 231 -19.41 14.70 14.77
C PRO A 231 -20.10 15.07 16.08
N SER A 232 -19.32 15.51 17.09
CA SER A 232 -19.89 15.98 18.34
C SER A 232 -20.67 17.28 18.09
N VAL A 233 -21.94 17.29 18.47
CA VAL A 233 -22.84 18.43 18.34
C VAL A 233 -23.06 19.02 19.73
N GLY A 234 -22.83 20.34 19.90
CA GLY A 234 -23.14 21.10 21.10
C GLY A 234 -24.44 21.89 20.93
N LEU A 235 -25.11 22.18 22.03
CA LEU A 235 -26.27 23.06 22.10
C LEU A 235 -25.88 24.35 22.77
#